data_381817c7cb447467f950915dca4a5dc5
#
_entry.id   381817c7cb447467f950915dca4a5dc5
#
_cell.length_a   1.000
_cell.length_b   1.000
_cell.length_c   1.000
_cell.angle_alpha   90.00
_cell.angle_beta   90.00
_cell.angle_gamma   90.00
#
_symmetry.space_group_name_H-M   'P 1'
#
loop_
_entity.id
_entity.type
_entity.pdbx_description
1 polymer ?
#
loop_
_entity_poly.entity_id
_entity_poly.type
_entity_poly.pdbx_seq_one_letter_code
_entity_poly.pdbx_strand_id
1 'polypeptide(L)'
;MPGEKAQIIHRDDNLFPFSSQRELMINFLFAVDDFTQANGATRLISGSHTWDRDRIPEADDTVFAEMTAGSVLIYFGSVLHAGSANLSDKSRRAIVLSYNLGFLRQSENLTLSIPWEKMLAFPEELQRLLGYQITKPNVGWVEGMEPLEWIKRGRPELIAAVDSIRDEQTIMIKTMRDSPERSRFF
;
A
#
# COMPACT_ATOMS: atom_id res chain seq x y z
N MET A 1 -5.90 22.61 4.11
CA MET A 1 -6.56 23.92 3.85
C MET A 1 -6.24 24.87 5.01
N PRO A 2 -6.25 26.21 4.83
CA PRO A 2 -6.14 27.15 5.95
C PRO A 2 -7.18 26.87 7.04
N GLY A 3 -6.78 26.90 8.31
CA GLY A 3 -7.67 26.60 9.46
C GLY A 3 -8.01 25.13 9.66
N GLU A 4 -7.43 24.22 8.91
CA GLU A 4 -7.63 22.77 9.09
C GLU A 4 -7.00 22.31 10.41
N LYS A 5 -7.76 21.51 11.18
CA LYS A 5 -7.34 20.99 12.48
C LYS A 5 -6.34 19.84 12.29
N ALA A 6 -5.51 19.62 13.30
CA ALA A 6 -4.63 18.47 13.34
C ALA A 6 -5.41 17.15 13.38
N GLN A 7 -4.89 16.16 12.71
CA GLN A 7 -5.36 14.78 12.81
C GLN A 7 -4.96 14.17 14.17
N ILE A 8 -5.70 13.15 14.58
CA ILE A 8 -5.28 12.27 15.68
C ILE A 8 -4.08 11.44 15.19
N ILE A 9 -3.07 11.24 16.05
CA ILE A 9 -1.94 10.37 15.76
C ILE A 9 -2.46 8.94 15.57
N HIS A 10 -2.08 8.32 14.45
CA HIS A 10 -2.55 7.00 14.05
C HIS A 10 -1.47 6.22 13.30
N ARG A 11 -1.77 4.97 13.04
CA ARG A 11 -1.03 4.08 12.15
C ARG A 11 -1.94 3.71 10.98
N ASP A 12 -1.47 3.78 9.74
CA ASP A 12 -2.31 3.45 8.58
C ASP A 12 -2.60 1.95 8.49
N ASP A 13 -1.70 1.11 8.98
CA ASP A 13 -1.89 -0.34 8.99
C ASP A 13 -2.97 -0.81 9.98
N ASN A 14 -3.52 0.09 10.81
CA ASN A 14 -4.75 -0.18 11.59
C ASN A 14 -5.99 -0.43 10.72
N LEU A 15 -5.91 -0.20 9.40
CA LEU A 15 -6.92 -0.63 8.44
C LEU A 15 -7.06 -2.16 8.39
N PHE A 16 -6.02 -2.90 8.78
CA PHE A 16 -6.05 -4.35 8.80
C PHE A 16 -6.41 -4.86 10.19
N PRO A 17 -7.39 -5.81 10.32
CA PRO A 17 -7.91 -6.27 11.61
C PRO A 17 -6.97 -7.29 12.31
N PHE A 18 -5.67 -7.20 12.07
CA PHE A 18 -4.66 -8.07 12.69
C PHE A 18 -3.32 -7.32 12.80
N SER A 19 -2.50 -7.74 13.75
CA SER A 19 -1.12 -7.27 13.87
C SER A 19 -0.17 -8.17 13.08
N SER A 20 0.90 -7.58 12.56
CA SER A 20 1.95 -8.30 11.84
C SER A 20 3.32 -7.86 12.34
N GLN A 21 4.26 -8.81 12.39
CA GLN A 21 5.67 -8.52 12.60
C GLN A 21 6.37 -8.01 11.33
N ARG A 22 5.69 -8.10 10.18
CA ARG A 22 6.16 -7.58 8.90
C ARG A 22 5.42 -6.31 8.56
N GLU A 23 6.12 -5.41 7.91
CA GLU A 23 5.48 -4.22 7.35
C GLU A 23 4.46 -4.61 6.30
N LEU A 24 3.24 -4.14 6.47
CA LEU A 24 2.11 -4.44 5.58
C LEU A 24 1.93 -3.39 4.50
N MET A 25 2.40 -2.18 4.76
CA MET A 25 2.13 -0.99 3.96
C MET A 25 3.32 -0.02 4.01
N ILE A 26 3.56 0.64 2.88
CA ILE A 26 4.51 1.73 2.75
C ILE A 26 3.84 2.92 2.06
N ASN A 27 4.11 4.11 2.57
CA ASN A 27 3.54 5.36 2.11
C ASN A 27 4.60 6.26 1.49
N PHE A 28 4.21 6.93 0.42
CA PHE A 28 4.98 7.96 -0.26
C PHE A 28 4.16 9.25 -0.25
N LEU A 29 4.60 10.24 0.52
CA LEU A 29 3.98 11.55 0.62
C LEU A 29 4.82 12.56 -0.17
N PHE A 30 4.36 12.92 -1.36
CA PHE A 30 5.01 13.90 -2.23
C PHE A 30 4.57 15.32 -1.87
N ALA A 31 5.51 16.19 -1.57
CA ALA A 31 5.27 17.60 -1.33
C ALA A 31 5.03 18.36 -2.64
N VAL A 32 3.80 18.79 -2.87
CA VAL A 32 3.48 19.67 -4.01
C VAL A 32 3.81 21.13 -3.66
N ASP A 33 3.64 21.50 -2.42
CA ASP A 33 4.06 22.77 -1.83
C ASP A 33 5.10 22.52 -0.74
N ASP A 34 5.80 23.54 -0.27
CA ASP A 34 6.68 23.43 0.89
C ASP A 34 5.88 23.00 2.13
N PHE A 35 6.42 22.09 2.91
CA PHE A 35 5.87 21.67 4.19
C PHE A 35 6.62 22.35 5.31
N THR A 36 5.90 23.09 6.15
CA THR A 36 6.40 23.73 7.36
C THR A 36 5.49 23.40 8.53
N GLN A 37 6.00 23.52 9.73
CA GLN A 37 5.17 23.37 10.93
C GLN A 37 3.94 24.29 10.88
N ALA A 38 4.12 25.54 10.43
CA ALA A 38 3.05 26.53 10.37
C ALA A 38 1.92 26.15 9.39
N ASN A 39 2.24 25.50 8.24
CA ASN A 39 1.24 25.14 7.25
C ASN A 39 0.73 23.71 7.37
N GLY A 40 1.02 23.02 8.50
CA GLY A 40 0.50 21.72 8.79
C GLY A 40 1.33 20.56 8.26
N ALA A 41 2.67 20.67 8.28
CA ALA A 41 3.56 19.57 7.96
C ALA A 41 3.15 18.30 8.71
N THR A 42 3.31 17.16 8.09
CA THR A 42 3.08 15.86 8.74
C THR A 42 4.03 15.71 9.91
N ARG A 43 3.52 15.37 11.08
CA ARG A 43 4.30 14.97 12.25
C ARG A 43 4.33 13.45 12.32
N LEU A 44 5.46 12.91 12.73
CA LEU A 44 5.66 11.48 12.88
C LEU A 44 6.54 11.16 14.09
N ILE A 45 6.48 9.95 14.55
CA ILE A 45 7.29 9.45 15.68
C ILE A 45 8.33 8.49 15.13
N SER A 46 9.57 8.92 15.11
CA SER A 46 10.68 8.14 14.60
C SER A 46 10.84 6.82 15.38
N GLY A 47 11.00 5.71 14.67
CA GLY A 47 11.15 4.39 15.27
C GLY A 47 9.87 3.76 15.81
N SER A 48 8.72 4.43 15.79
CA SER A 48 7.46 3.93 16.37
C SER A 48 6.89 2.68 15.69
N HIS A 49 7.38 2.31 14.51
CA HIS A 49 7.05 1.04 13.85
C HIS A 49 7.50 -0.19 14.65
N THR A 50 8.51 -0.03 15.55
CA THR A 50 9.00 -1.09 16.43
C THR A 50 8.36 -1.08 17.82
N TRP A 51 7.48 -0.12 18.09
CA TRP A 51 6.84 -0.01 19.40
C TRP A 51 5.70 -1.02 19.56
N ASP A 52 5.47 -1.43 20.81
CA ASP A 52 4.25 -2.14 21.15
C ASP A 52 3.02 -1.34 20.74
N ARG A 53 1.99 -2.02 20.27
CA ARG A 53 0.79 -1.38 19.70
C ARG A 53 -0.03 -0.59 20.71
N ASP A 54 0.07 -0.93 21.98
CA ASP A 54 -0.61 -0.30 23.11
C ASP A 54 0.17 0.88 23.72
N ARG A 55 1.42 1.10 23.30
CA ARG A 55 2.20 2.25 23.74
C ARG A 55 1.57 3.55 23.28
N ILE A 56 1.22 4.39 24.26
CA ILE A 56 0.68 5.75 24.04
C ILE A 56 1.85 6.70 23.82
N PRO A 57 1.87 7.46 22.70
CA PRO A 57 2.92 8.45 22.48
C PRO A 57 2.79 9.67 23.39
N GLU A 58 3.91 10.27 23.75
CA GLU A 58 3.98 11.55 24.41
C GLU A 58 4.11 12.70 23.39
N ALA A 59 3.82 13.92 23.82
CA ALA A 59 3.85 15.08 22.90
C ALA A 59 5.24 15.31 22.30
N ASP A 60 6.29 15.09 23.10
CA ASP A 60 7.68 15.32 22.70
C ASP A 60 8.28 14.20 21.82
N ASP A 61 7.57 13.09 21.65
CA ASP A 61 7.99 12.01 20.76
C ASP A 61 7.90 12.42 19.27
N THR A 62 7.19 13.49 18.94
CA THR A 62 6.88 13.86 17.55
C THR A 62 7.92 14.76 16.91
N VAL A 63 8.21 14.50 15.64
CA VAL A 63 9.02 15.38 14.77
C VAL A 63 8.18 15.80 13.57
N PHE A 64 8.41 17.04 13.07
CA PHE A 64 7.75 17.53 11.87
C PHE A 64 8.56 17.17 10.63
N ALA A 65 7.91 16.60 9.62
CA ALA A 65 8.50 16.39 8.31
C ALA A 65 8.45 17.69 7.49
N GLU A 66 9.27 18.65 7.88
CA GLU A 66 9.45 19.86 7.08
C GLU A 66 10.28 19.54 5.85
N MET A 67 9.81 19.94 4.66
CA MET A 67 10.45 19.61 3.39
C MET A 67 10.03 20.61 2.31
N THR A 68 10.90 20.83 1.34
CA THR A 68 10.62 21.68 0.18
C THR A 68 9.73 20.97 -0.83
N ALA A 69 9.00 21.73 -1.64
CA ALA A 69 8.26 21.23 -2.78
C ALA A 69 9.14 20.33 -3.68
N GLY A 70 8.59 19.23 -4.17
CA GLY A 70 9.31 18.20 -4.93
C GLY A 70 9.98 17.12 -4.08
N SER A 71 10.03 17.26 -2.76
CA SER A 71 10.53 16.24 -1.85
C SER A 71 9.50 15.11 -1.66
N VAL A 72 9.96 13.94 -1.21
CA VAL A 72 9.10 12.81 -0.82
C VAL A 72 9.48 12.33 0.57
N LEU A 73 8.48 12.19 1.43
CA LEU A 73 8.59 11.48 2.70
C LEU A 73 8.12 10.04 2.49
N ILE A 74 8.97 9.08 2.86
CA ILE A 74 8.68 7.65 2.77
C ILE A 74 8.61 7.09 4.19
N TYR A 75 7.51 6.41 4.53
CA TYR A 75 7.33 5.82 5.85
C TYR A 75 6.45 4.57 5.79
N PHE A 76 6.66 3.66 6.74
CA PHE A 76 5.82 2.47 6.87
C PHE A 76 4.45 2.82 7.45
N GLY A 77 3.41 2.08 7.04
CA GLY A 77 2.07 2.24 7.59
C GLY A 77 1.97 2.02 9.10
N SER A 78 2.95 1.30 9.67
CA SER A 78 3.09 1.06 11.11
C SER A 78 3.71 2.22 11.90
N VAL A 79 4.23 3.26 11.23
CA VAL A 79 4.74 4.46 11.88
C VAL A 79 3.59 5.31 12.40
N LEU A 80 3.66 5.73 13.68
CA LEU A 80 2.73 6.69 14.25
C LEU A 80 2.95 8.07 13.60
N HIS A 81 1.89 8.63 13.01
CA HIS A 81 1.95 9.91 12.32
C HIS A 81 0.61 10.63 12.34
N ALA A 82 0.62 11.89 11.95
CA ALA A 82 -0.59 12.70 11.77
C ALA A 82 -0.30 13.95 10.93
N GLY A 83 -1.28 14.43 10.19
CA GLY A 83 -1.27 15.79 9.66
C GLY A 83 -1.39 16.80 10.81
N SER A 84 -0.57 17.85 10.78
CA SER A 84 -0.66 18.94 11.77
C SER A 84 -1.70 19.97 11.35
N ALA A 85 -2.11 20.84 12.29
CA ALA A 85 -3.00 21.94 11.97
C ALA A 85 -2.33 22.92 10.99
N ASN A 86 -3.09 23.39 10.01
CA ASN A 86 -2.62 24.47 9.13
C ASN A 86 -3.02 25.83 9.75
N LEU A 87 -2.04 26.47 10.36
CA LEU A 87 -2.20 27.80 10.99
C LEU A 87 -1.87 28.94 10.02
N SER A 88 -1.47 28.61 8.79
CA SER A 88 -1.15 29.61 7.75
C SER A 88 -2.40 30.01 6.96
N ASP A 89 -2.25 31.05 6.16
CA ASP A 89 -3.28 31.56 5.22
C ASP A 89 -3.28 30.84 3.86
N LYS A 90 -2.38 29.86 3.66
CA LYS A 90 -2.21 29.15 2.38
C LYS A 90 -2.54 27.66 2.50
N SER A 91 -3.05 27.10 1.43
CA SER A 91 -3.22 25.63 1.32
C SER A 91 -1.87 24.94 1.17
N ARG A 92 -1.71 23.78 1.78
CA ARG A 92 -0.59 22.88 1.58
C ARG A 92 -1.10 21.62 0.87
N ARG A 93 -0.60 21.39 -0.33
CA ARG A 93 -0.98 20.25 -1.18
C ARG A 93 0.04 19.14 -1.10
N ALA A 94 -0.44 17.92 -1.14
CA ALA A 94 0.36 16.71 -1.19
C ALA A 94 -0.30 15.67 -2.09
N ILE A 95 0.52 14.75 -2.61
CA ILE A 95 0.04 13.51 -3.24
C ILE A 95 0.51 12.36 -2.35
N VAL A 96 -0.42 11.52 -1.92
CA VAL A 96 -0.12 10.33 -1.13
C VAL A 96 -0.34 9.10 -2.00
N LEU A 97 0.68 8.24 -2.08
CA LEU A 97 0.59 6.92 -2.68
C LEU A 97 0.89 5.89 -1.61
N SER A 98 -0.06 5.02 -1.34
CA SER A 98 0.08 3.93 -0.39
C SER A 98 0.14 2.60 -1.12
N TYR A 99 1.15 1.80 -0.82
CA TYR A 99 1.31 0.45 -1.34
C TYR A 99 1.22 -0.55 -0.19
N ASN A 100 0.44 -1.58 -0.37
CA ASN A 100 0.33 -2.68 0.58
C ASN A 100 0.76 -4.00 -0.07
N LEU A 101 1.01 -5.01 0.76
CA LEU A 101 1.33 -6.35 0.27
C LEU A 101 0.20 -6.85 -0.65
N GLY A 102 0.57 -7.43 -1.79
CA GLY A 102 -0.36 -7.74 -2.87
C GLY A 102 -1.47 -8.76 -2.52
N PHE A 103 -1.35 -9.49 -1.41
CA PHE A 103 -2.41 -10.37 -0.90
C PHE A 103 -3.41 -9.65 0.03
N LEU A 104 -3.15 -8.38 0.36
CA LEU A 104 -4.07 -7.55 1.14
C LEU A 104 -4.99 -6.80 0.18
N ARG A 105 -6.24 -6.66 0.57
CA ARG A 105 -7.18 -5.85 -0.20
C ARG A 105 -6.80 -4.37 -0.10
N GLN A 106 -6.81 -3.70 -1.23
CA GLN A 106 -6.63 -2.24 -1.29
C GLN A 106 -7.76 -1.52 -0.54
N SER A 107 -7.43 -0.43 0.14
CA SER A 107 -8.43 0.38 0.85
C SER A 107 -9.45 1.01 -0.11
N GLU A 108 -9.02 1.43 -1.30
CA GLU A 108 -9.91 1.80 -2.39
C GLU A 108 -9.98 0.66 -3.41
N ASN A 109 -11.19 0.34 -3.88
CA ASN A 109 -11.38 -0.68 -4.90
C ASN A 109 -11.04 -0.11 -6.30
N LEU A 110 -9.75 -0.09 -6.61
CA LEU A 110 -9.23 0.48 -7.85
C LEU A 110 -9.73 -0.24 -9.10
N THR A 111 -10.09 -1.51 -9.00
CA THR A 111 -10.65 -2.27 -10.14
C THR A 111 -12.07 -1.81 -10.52
N LEU A 112 -12.79 -1.19 -9.59
CA LEU A 112 -14.11 -0.62 -9.83
C LEU A 112 -14.07 0.90 -10.04
N SER A 113 -13.17 1.62 -9.38
CA SER A 113 -13.13 3.08 -9.45
C SER A 113 -12.47 3.60 -10.74
N ILE A 114 -11.62 2.78 -11.38
CA ILE A 114 -10.98 3.14 -12.65
C ILE A 114 -11.83 2.61 -13.82
N PRO A 115 -12.29 3.48 -14.73
CA PRO A 115 -13.01 3.04 -15.93
C PRO A 115 -12.17 2.04 -16.74
N TRP A 116 -12.84 1.00 -17.24
CA TRP A 116 -12.21 -0.12 -17.93
C TRP A 116 -11.32 0.30 -19.12
N GLU A 117 -11.82 1.21 -19.95
CA GLU A 117 -11.10 1.73 -21.13
C GLU A 117 -9.82 2.46 -20.71
N LYS A 118 -9.87 3.17 -19.59
CA LYS A 118 -8.72 3.87 -19.03
C LYS A 118 -7.68 2.87 -18.47
N MET A 119 -8.14 1.85 -17.80
CA MET A 119 -7.28 0.78 -17.29
C MET A 119 -6.53 0.07 -18.42
N LEU A 120 -7.21 -0.26 -19.52
CA LEU A 120 -6.60 -0.91 -20.69
C LEU A 120 -5.55 -0.04 -21.40
N ALA A 121 -5.65 1.28 -21.28
CA ALA A 121 -4.69 2.22 -21.85
C ALA A 121 -3.42 2.42 -21.00
N PHE A 122 -3.38 1.91 -19.78
CA PHE A 122 -2.20 2.01 -18.93
C PHE A 122 -1.10 1.03 -19.34
N PRO A 123 0.18 1.34 -19.06
CA PRO A 123 1.26 0.37 -19.15
C PRO A 123 0.99 -0.85 -18.26
N GLU A 124 1.46 -2.03 -18.67
CA GLU A 124 1.23 -3.29 -17.93
C GLU A 124 1.71 -3.21 -16.47
N GLU A 125 2.83 -2.54 -16.22
CA GLU A 125 3.36 -2.36 -14.87
C GLU A 125 2.36 -1.64 -13.97
N LEU A 126 1.70 -0.60 -14.48
CA LEU A 126 0.67 0.12 -13.74
C LEU A 126 -0.58 -0.74 -13.55
N GLN A 127 -1.00 -1.48 -14.58
CA GLN A 127 -2.12 -2.42 -14.46
C GLN A 127 -1.86 -3.46 -13.38
N ARG A 128 -0.64 -4.00 -13.28
CA ARG A 128 -0.23 -4.94 -12.22
C ARG A 128 -0.30 -4.30 -10.84
N LEU A 129 0.21 -3.08 -10.67
CA LEU A 129 0.13 -2.33 -9.41
C LEU A 129 -1.31 -2.06 -8.97
N LEU A 130 -2.22 -1.88 -9.94
CA LEU A 130 -3.65 -1.70 -9.68
C LEU A 130 -4.36 -3.00 -9.27
N GLY A 131 -3.68 -4.14 -9.30
CA GLY A 131 -4.21 -5.43 -8.87
C GLY A 131 -4.51 -6.42 -9.99
N TYR A 132 -4.23 -6.09 -11.25
CA TYR A 132 -4.41 -6.99 -12.38
C TYR A 132 -3.24 -7.97 -12.51
N GLN A 133 -2.94 -8.67 -11.43
CA GLN A 133 -1.86 -9.67 -11.36
C GLN A 133 -2.17 -10.75 -10.34
N ILE A 134 -1.50 -11.89 -10.49
CA ILE A 134 -1.43 -12.88 -9.42
C ILE A 134 -0.34 -12.49 -8.44
N THR A 135 -0.70 -12.34 -7.17
CA THR A 135 0.28 -12.29 -6.07
C THR A 135 0.67 -13.71 -5.71
N LYS A 136 1.98 -13.96 -5.68
CA LYS A 136 2.51 -15.29 -5.34
C LYS A 136 2.09 -15.71 -3.92
N PRO A 137 1.77 -17.00 -3.69
CA PRO A 137 1.82 -18.08 -4.69
C PRO A 137 0.63 -18.10 -5.65
N ASN A 138 -0.59 -17.67 -5.26
CA ASN A 138 -1.77 -17.85 -6.12
C ASN A 138 -2.98 -17.01 -5.68
N VAL A 139 -2.80 -15.73 -5.37
CA VAL A 139 -3.89 -14.82 -4.97
C VAL A 139 -4.17 -13.83 -6.10
N GLY A 140 -5.47 -13.63 -6.45
CA GLY A 140 -5.90 -12.63 -7.42
C GLY A 140 -6.06 -13.15 -8.86
N TRP A 141 -6.12 -14.47 -9.06
CA TRP A 141 -6.41 -15.05 -10.38
C TRP A 141 -7.87 -14.80 -10.80
N VAL A 142 -8.11 -14.84 -12.09
CA VAL A 142 -9.45 -14.82 -12.70
C VAL A 142 -9.58 -16.01 -13.65
N GLU A 143 -10.64 -16.80 -13.50
CA GLU A 143 -10.89 -18.01 -14.31
C GLU A 143 -9.62 -18.90 -14.43
N GLY A 144 -8.88 -19.06 -13.32
CA GLY A 144 -7.65 -19.84 -13.28
C GLY A 144 -6.44 -19.27 -14.00
N MET A 145 -6.53 -18.03 -14.48
CA MET A 145 -5.46 -17.35 -15.21
C MET A 145 -4.96 -16.12 -14.47
N GLU A 146 -3.78 -15.70 -14.87
CA GLU A 146 -3.27 -14.38 -14.57
C GLU A 146 -4.17 -13.32 -15.22
N PRO A 147 -4.60 -12.28 -14.49
CA PRO A 147 -5.60 -11.33 -14.98
C PRO A 147 -5.26 -10.68 -16.32
N LEU A 148 -4.01 -10.24 -16.53
CA LEU A 148 -3.64 -9.63 -17.81
C LEU A 148 -3.65 -10.63 -18.97
N GLU A 149 -3.28 -11.87 -18.72
CA GLU A 149 -3.37 -12.93 -19.73
C GLU A 149 -4.83 -13.24 -20.09
N TRP A 150 -5.71 -13.29 -19.10
CA TRP A 150 -7.13 -13.47 -19.32
C TRP A 150 -7.73 -12.32 -20.15
N ILE A 151 -7.32 -11.08 -19.88
CA ILE A 151 -7.72 -9.89 -20.65
C ILE A 151 -7.22 -9.99 -22.10
N LYS A 152 -5.93 -10.31 -22.31
CA LYS A 152 -5.32 -10.44 -23.65
C LYS A 152 -5.99 -11.51 -24.50
N ARG A 153 -6.52 -12.56 -23.87
CA ARG A 153 -7.29 -13.63 -24.54
C ARG A 153 -8.74 -13.27 -24.82
N GLY A 154 -9.17 -12.05 -24.59
CA GLY A 154 -10.54 -11.61 -24.80
C GLY A 154 -11.51 -12.03 -23.70
N ARG A 155 -11.02 -12.28 -22.50
CA ARG A 155 -11.81 -12.63 -21.31
C ARG A 155 -12.65 -13.90 -21.52
N PRO A 156 -12.02 -15.04 -21.81
CA PRO A 156 -12.74 -16.28 -22.04
C PRO A 156 -13.47 -16.74 -20.80
N GLU A 157 -14.67 -17.28 -20.97
CA GLU A 157 -15.35 -18.04 -19.92
C GLU A 157 -14.72 -19.43 -19.85
N LEU A 158 -14.24 -19.82 -18.68
CA LEU A 158 -13.77 -21.18 -18.44
C LEU A 158 -14.85 -21.99 -17.74
N ILE A 159 -15.31 -23.04 -18.44
CA ILE A 159 -16.39 -23.89 -17.95
C ILE A 159 -15.87 -25.09 -17.15
N ALA A 160 -14.57 -25.35 -17.17
CA ALA A 160 -13.95 -26.48 -16.53
C ALA A 160 -13.30 -26.11 -15.18
N ALA A 161 -13.32 -27.04 -14.22
CA ALA A 161 -12.52 -26.93 -13.02
C ALA A 161 -11.05 -26.74 -13.38
N VAL A 162 -10.43 -25.67 -12.84
CA VAL A 162 -9.06 -25.33 -13.19
C VAL A 162 -8.12 -25.87 -12.11
N ASP A 163 -7.89 -27.17 -12.14
CA ASP A 163 -6.90 -27.83 -11.28
C ASP A 163 -5.50 -27.89 -11.93
N SER A 164 -5.32 -27.24 -13.07
CA SER A 164 -4.04 -27.24 -13.76
C SER A 164 -3.09 -26.24 -13.10
N ILE A 165 -2.20 -26.77 -12.27
CA ILE A 165 -1.04 -26.01 -11.78
C ILE A 165 -0.12 -25.76 -12.97
N ARG A 166 0.18 -24.47 -13.25
CA ARG A 166 1.12 -24.12 -14.32
C ARG A 166 2.54 -24.62 -13.98
N ASP A 167 3.35 -24.85 -14.99
CA ASP A 167 4.74 -25.30 -14.81
C ASP A 167 5.52 -24.39 -13.86
N GLU A 168 5.36 -23.07 -13.99
CA GLU A 168 5.98 -22.09 -13.09
C GLU A 168 5.55 -22.26 -11.63
N GLN A 169 4.28 -22.52 -11.39
CA GLN A 169 3.74 -22.78 -10.05
C GLN A 169 4.25 -24.11 -9.51
N THR A 170 4.36 -25.13 -10.37
CA THR A 170 4.95 -26.42 -10.02
C THR A 170 6.40 -26.27 -9.59
N ILE A 171 7.19 -25.50 -10.33
CA ILE A 171 8.59 -25.19 -9.99
C ILE A 171 8.65 -24.47 -8.65
N MET A 172 7.81 -23.45 -8.45
CA MET A 172 7.79 -22.68 -7.21
C MET A 172 7.40 -23.53 -6.00
N ILE A 173 6.38 -24.41 -6.13
CA ILE A 173 5.97 -25.31 -5.06
C ILE A 173 7.11 -26.28 -4.72
N LYS A 174 7.79 -26.84 -5.72
CA LYS A 174 8.97 -27.67 -5.50
C LYS A 174 10.06 -26.91 -4.76
N THR A 175 10.39 -25.70 -5.21
CA THR A 175 11.40 -24.84 -4.57
C THR A 175 11.07 -24.56 -3.11
N MET A 176 9.81 -24.25 -2.82
CA MET A 176 9.34 -24.03 -1.44
C MET A 176 9.43 -25.29 -0.59
N ARG A 177 9.01 -26.44 -1.14
CA ARG A 177 9.06 -27.72 -0.44
C ARG A 177 10.48 -28.17 -0.12
N ASP A 178 11.39 -27.96 -1.04
CA ASP A 178 12.79 -28.39 -0.93
C ASP A 178 13.66 -27.32 -0.22
N SER A 179 13.08 -26.18 0.17
CA SER A 179 13.77 -25.12 0.93
C SER A 179 14.06 -25.57 2.37
N PRO A 180 15.25 -25.26 2.91
CA PRO A 180 15.54 -25.40 4.33
C PRO A 180 14.55 -24.67 5.24
N GLU A 181 13.93 -23.63 4.72
CA GLU A 181 12.94 -22.79 5.42
C GLU A 181 11.49 -23.20 5.16
N ARG A 182 11.26 -24.43 4.68
CA ARG A 182 9.91 -24.93 4.34
C ARG A 182 8.86 -24.72 5.40
N SER A 183 9.22 -24.76 6.69
CA SER A 183 8.31 -24.51 7.80
C SER A 183 7.74 -23.08 7.86
N ARG A 184 8.26 -22.17 7.04
CA ARG A 184 7.69 -20.81 6.88
C ARG A 184 6.58 -20.74 5.84
N PHE A 185 6.40 -21.82 5.04
CA PHE A 185 5.46 -21.86 3.93
C PHE A 185 4.31 -22.87 4.16
N PHE A 186 4.44 -23.75 5.17
CA PHE A 186 3.44 -24.77 5.49
C PHE A 186 3.20 -24.85 6.99
#